data_bd4baf35d6d9f2c64957dcc95d0acca5
#
_entry.id   bd4baf35d6d9f2c64957dcc95d0acca5
#
_cell.length_a   1.000
_cell.length_b   1.000
_cell.length_c   1.000
_cell.angle_alpha   90.00
_cell.angle_beta   90.00
_cell.angle_gamma   90.00
#
_symmetry.space_group_name_H-M   'P 1'
#
loop_
_entity.id
_entity.type
_entity.pdbx_description
1 polymer ?
#
loop_
_entity_poly.entity_id
_entity_poly.type
_entity_poly.pdbx_seq_one_letter_code
_entity_poly.pdbx_strand_id
1 'polypeptide(L)'
;SGSGKTFTATLLGKEVGKDVFCVDLSMVVSKFIGETEKNLSHVFEVAENKDWILFFDEADALFGKRTNVKDSHDRYANQEVAYLLQRVENYRGLVILSTNFKSNIDEAFARRFQVMVPFRMPEPEQRKRLWYDTFSSSVILEKDIDLNFISEEYELSGGSIVNVVQYCS
;
A
#
# COMPACT_ATOMS: atom_id res chain seq x y z
N SER A 1 4.66 -5.06 5.48
CA SER A 1 3.20 -5.09 5.66
C SER A 1 2.83 -4.47 7.01
N GLY A 2 1.64 -3.86 7.14
CA GLY A 2 1.19 -3.30 8.43
C GLY A 2 1.77 -1.92 8.81
N SER A 3 2.43 -1.22 7.90
CA SER A 3 2.99 0.13 8.16
C SER A 3 1.97 1.27 8.06
N GLY A 4 0.68 0.98 7.83
CA GLY A 4 -0.38 1.99 7.78
C GLY A 4 -0.63 2.64 6.41
N LYS A 5 -0.05 2.15 5.31
CA LYS A 5 -0.22 2.71 3.96
C LYS A 5 -1.69 2.82 3.55
N THR A 6 -2.42 1.71 3.60
CA THR A 6 -3.85 1.66 3.25
C THR A 6 -4.70 2.53 4.18
N PHE A 7 -4.40 2.51 5.49
CA PHE A 7 -5.06 3.37 6.47
C PHE A 7 -4.86 4.86 6.15
N THR A 8 -3.64 5.26 5.80
CA THR A 8 -3.33 6.66 5.44
C THR A 8 -4.08 7.08 4.17
N ALA A 9 -4.18 6.20 3.16
CA ALA A 9 -4.96 6.50 1.95
C ALA A 9 -6.45 6.71 2.28
N THR A 10 -7.04 5.87 3.13
CA THR A 10 -8.43 6.01 3.57
C THR A 10 -8.64 7.30 4.37
N LEU A 11 -7.71 7.65 5.26
CA LEU A 11 -7.77 8.90 6.02
C LEU A 11 -7.70 10.12 5.09
N LEU A 12 -6.80 10.09 4.10
CA LEU A 12 -6.70 11.15 3.10
C LEU A 12 -8.03 11.31 2.33
N GLY A 13 -8.67 10.23 1.91
CA GLY A 13 -9.98 10.26 1.26
C GLY A 13 -11.03 10.95 2.12
N LYS A 14 -11.06 10.63 3.41
CA LYS A 14 -11.96 11.27 4.38
C LYS A 14 -11.70 12.77 4.50
N GLU A 15 -10.44 13.19 4.57
CA GLU A 15 -10.05 14.61 4.68
C GLU A 15 -10.45 15.42 3.44
N VAL A 16 -10.35 14.84 2.24
CA VAL A 16 -10.71 15.54 0.99
C VAL A 16 -12.14 15.28 0.55
N GLY A 17 -12.94 14.53 1.33
CA GLY A 17 -14.35 14.23 1.04
C GLY A 17 -14.55 13.35 -0.19
N LYS A 18 -13.62 12.44 -0.49
CA LYS A 18 -13.69 11.51 -1.62
C LYS A 18 -13.58 10.06 -1.16
N ASP A 19 -14.32 9.19 -1.83
CA ASP A 19 -14.20 7.75 -1.61
C ASP A 19 -12.85 7.23 -2.13
N VAL A 20 -12.27 6.28 -1.42
CA VAL A 20 -11.05 5.58 -1.81
C VAL A 20 -11.40 4.19 -2.30
N PHE A 21 -11.16 3.93 -3.57
CA PHE A 21 -11.34 2.61 -4.14
C PHE A 21 -10.01 1.84 -4.11
N CYS A 22 -9.97 0.80 -3.28
CA CYS A 22 -8.78 -0.03 -3.10
C CYS A 22 -8.77 -1.15 -4.15
N VAL A 23 -7.68 -1.25 -4.89
CA VAL A 23 -7.43 -2.27 -5.90
C VAL A 23 -6.19 -3.05 -5.50
N ASP A 24 -6.36 -4.33 -5.24
CA ASP A 24 -5.25 -5.26 -5.06
C ASP A 24 -4.73 -5.68 -6.44
N LEU A 25 -3.55 -5.18 -6.80
CA LEU A 25 -2.95 -5.47 -8.10
C LEU A 25 -2.58 -6.95 -8.26
N SER A 26 -2.35 -7.69 -7.19
CA SER A 26 -2.09 -9.13 -7.25
C SER A 26 -3.30 -9.91 -7.79
N MET A 27 -4.50 -9.39 -7.54
CA MET A 27 -5.76 -9.99 -8.02
C MET A 27 -6.15 -9.52 -9.43
N VAL A 28 -5.66 -8.36 -9.86
CA VAL A 28 -5.95 -7.78 -11.19
C VAL A 28 -5.05 -8.36 -12.26
N VAL A 29 -3.81 -8.69 -11.90
CA VAL A 29 -2.83 -9.28 -12.83
C VAL A 29 -3.26 -10.70 -13.19
N SER A 30 -3.64 -10.90 -14.44
CA SER A 30 -4.06 -12.20 -14.96
C SER A 30 -2.90 -12.92 -15.64
N LYS A 31 -3.00 -14.25 -15.71
CA LYS A 31 -2.10 -15.09 -16.52
C LYS A 31 -2.43 -15.04 -18.03
N PHE A 32 -3.59 -14.46 -18.39
CA PHE A 32 -4.06 -14.39 -19.75
C PHE A 32 -3.77 -13.02 -20.36
N ILE A 33 -3.22 -13.02 -21.56
CA ILE A 33 -2.82 -11.81 -22.31
C ILE A 33 -4.04 -10.91 -22.56
N GLY A 34 -3.91 -9.63 -22.22
CA GLY A 34 -4.93 -8.61 -22.43
C GLY A 34 -6.08 -8.57 -21.42
N GLU A 35 -6.17 -9.52 -20.49
CA GLU A 35 -7.17 -9.47 -19.42
C GLU A 35 -6.80 -8.43 -18.34
N THR A 36 -5.54 -8.34 -17.97
CA THR A 36 -5.06 -7.32 -17.03
C THR A 36 -5.37 -5.91 -17.53
N GLU A 37 -5.12 -5.64 -18.79
CA GLU A 37 -5.40 -4.33 -19.40
C GLU A 37 -6.91 -4.00 -19.41
N LYS A 38 -7.77 -4.98 -19.70
CA LYS A 38 -9.23 -4.82 -19.64
C LYS A 38 -9.71 -4.55 -18.24
N ASN A 39 -9.21 -5.31 -17.25
CA ASN A 39 -9.57 -5.13 -15.86
C ASN A 39 -9.17 -3.75 -15.34
N LEU A 40 -7.94 -3.32 -15.65
CA LEU A 40 -7.45 -1.98 -15.33
C LEU A 40 -8.28 -0.89 -16.02
N SER A 41 -8.59 -1.02 -17.31
CA SER A 41 -9.43 -0.06 -18.03
C SER A 41 -10.76 0.15 -17.34
N HIS A 42 -11.42 -0.95 -16.98
CA HIS A 42 -12.72 -0.90 -16.29
C HIS A 42 -12.63 -0.20 -14.92
N VAL A 43 -11.58 -0.48 -14.14
CA VAL A 43 -11.35 0.19 -12.84
C VAL A 43 -11.23 1.70 -13.03
N PHE A 44 -10.42 2.17 -13.99
CA PHE A 44 -10.23 3.59 -14.25
C PHE A 44 -11.52 4.26 -14.76
N GLU A 45 -12.26 3.63 -15.66
CA GLU A 45 -13.54 4.15 -16.16
C GLU A 45 -14.58 4.34 -15.05
N VAL A 46 -14.72 3.35 -14.17
CA VAL A 46 -15.64 3.46 -13.03
C VAL A 46 -15.20 4.57 -12.08
N ALA A 47 -13.90 4.64 -11.79
CA ALA A 47 -13.36 5.64 -10.87
C ALA A 47 -13.49 7.07 -11.41
N GLU A 48 -13.29 7.30 -12.71
CA GLU A 48 -13.52 8.60 -13.37
C GLU A 48 -14.97 9.07 -13.22
N ASN A 49 -15.93 8.17 -13.43
CA ASN A 49 -17.36 8.47 -13.31
C ASN A 49 -17.80 8.76 -11.87
N LYS A 50 -17.06 8.28 -10.89
CA LYS A 50 -17.36 8.40 -9.46
C LYS A 50 -16.51 9.46 -8.74
N ASP A 51 -15.52 10.03 -9.41
CA ASP A 51 -14.53 10.96 -8.81
C ASP A 51 -13.79 10.36 -7.61
N TRP A 52 -13.47 9.08 -7.68
CA TRP A 52 -12.79 8.35 -6.60
C TRP A 52 -11.30 8.60 -6.57
N ILE A 53 -10.70 8.40 -5.40
CA ILE A 53 -9.27 8.19 -5.25
C ILE A 53 -8.98 6.70 -5.54
N LEU A 54 -8.08 6.41 -6.46
CA LEU A 54 -7.63 5.05 -6.72
C LEU A 54 -6.42 4.72 -5.83
N PHE A 55 -6.56 3.70 -5.01
CA PHE A 55 -5.46 3.16 -4.21
C PHE A 55 -5.10 1.77 -4.71
N PHE A 56 -3.96 1.66 -5.40
CA PHE A 56 -3.41 0.39 -5.84
C PHE A 56 -2.45 -0.16 -4.79
N ASP A 57 -2.83 -1.28 -4.18
CA ASP A 57 -1.98 -1.99 -3.22
C ASP A 57 -1.19 -3.10 -3.91
N GLU A 58 -0.11 -3.51 -3.28
CA GLU A 58 0.79 -4.56 -3.75
C GLU A 58 1.30 -4.34 -5.19
N ALA A 59 1.67 -3.10 -5.51
CA ALA A 59 2.17 -2.75 -6.84
C ALA A 59 3.44 -3.52 -7.24
N ASP A 60 4.14 -4.12 -6.30
CA ASP A 60 5.24 -5.06 -6.52
C ASP A 60 4.84 -6.30 -7.32
N ALA A 61 3.56 -6.68 -7.35
CA ALA A 61 3.07 -7.75 -8.22
C ALA A 61 3.35 -7.46 -9.70
N LEU A 62 3.33 -6.19 -10.10
CA LEU A 62 3.67 -5.74 -11.46
C LEU A 62 5.18 -5.51 -11.63
N PHE A 63 5.89 -5.07 -10.60
CA PHE A 63 7.30 -4.66 -10.69
C PHE A 63 8.30 -5.77 -10.39
N GLY A 64 7.91 -6.80 -9.63
CA GLY A 64 8.79 -7.89 -9.20
C GLY A 64 9.28 -8.82 -10.33
N LYS A 65 8.75 -8.69 -11.54
CA LYS A 65 9.10 -9.56 -12.68
C LYS A 65 10.14 -8.99 -13.64
N ARG A 66 10.78 -7.86 -13.33
CA ARG A 66 11.87 -7.32 -14.16
C ARG A 66 13.19 -8.08 -13.93
N THR A 67 13.20 -9.35 -14.24
CA THR A 67 14.44 -10.11 -14.49
C THR A 67 14.76 -10.03 -15.97
N ASN A 68 16.06 -9.93 -16.28
CA ASN A 68 16.61 -9.78 -17.64
C ASN A 68 15.79 -10.47 -18.73
N VAL A 69 15.33 -9.69 -19.69
CA VAL A 69 14.54 -10.10 -20.86
C VAL A 69 15.14 -11.33 -21.51
N LYS A 70 14.66 -12.50 -21.19
CA LYS A 70 15.01 -13.77 -21.86
C LYS A 70 13.79 -14.52 -22.42
N ASP A 71 12.56 -14.18 -21.96
CA ASP A 71 11.37 -14.90 -22.37
C ASP A 71 10.23 -13.94 -22.80
N SER A 72 9.30 -14.47 -23.60
CA SER A 72 8.09 -13.75 -24.05
C SER A 72 7.24 -13.24 -22.87
N HIS A 73 7.23 -13.92 -21.73
CA HIS A 73 6.55 -13.50 -20.51
C HIS A 73 7.04 -12.14 -19.96
N ASP A 74 8.34 -11.86 -20.09
CA ASP A 74 8.91 -10.59 -19.60
C ASP A 74 8.46 -9.38 -20.44
N ARG A 75 8.16 -9.59 -21.73
CA ARG A 75 7.61 -8.54 -22.60
C ARG A 75 6.20 -8.15 -22.20
N TYR A 76 5.35 -9.12 -21.87
CA TYR A 76 3.97 -8.87 -21.47
C TYR A 76 3.89 -8.18 -20.10
N ALA A 77 4.70 -8.59 -19.13
CA ALA A 77 4.77 -7.91 -17.83
C ALA A 77 5.19 -6.44 -17.98
N ASN A 78 6.14 -6.14 -18.86
CA ASN A 78 6.53 -4.76 -19.16
C ASN A 78 5.41 -3.96 -19.86
N GLN A 79 4.59 -4.59 -20.69
CA GLN A 79 3.45 -3.96 -21.35
C GLN A 79 2.34 -3.61 -20.37
N GLU A 80 2.01 -4.51 -19.44
CA GLU A 80 1.02 -4.27 -18.37
C GLU A 80 1.42 -3.10 -17.46
N VAL A 81 2.70 -3.03 -17.09
CA VAL A 81 3.25 -1.90 -16.33
C VAL A 81 3.14 -0.61 -17.12
N ALA A 82 3.52 -0.62 -18.40
CA ALA A 82 3.45 0.56 -19.25
C ALA A 82 2.01 1.05 -19.41
N TYR A 83 1.06 0.11 -19.55
CA TYR A 83 -0.36 0.43 -19.63
C TYR A 83 -0.87 1.07 -18.34
N LEU A 84 -0.58 0.46 -17.18
CA LEU A 84 -0.96 1.05 -15.89
C LEU A 84 -0.43 2.48 -15.76
N LEU A 85 0.85 2.69 -16.04
CA LEU A 85 1.48 4.00 -15.95
C LEU A 85 0.82 5.03 -16.87
N GLN A 86 0.49 4.65 -18.09
CA GLN A 86 -0.23 5.51 -19.03
C GLN A 86 -1.61 5.88 -18.48
N ARG A 87 -2.34 4.93 -17.88
CA ARG A 87 -3.65 5.21 -17.27
C ARG A 87 -3.53 6.12 -16.07
N VAL A 88 -2.51 5.92 -15.21
CA VAL A 88 -2.21 6.78 -14.07
C VAL A 88 -1.94 8.22 -14.50
N GLU A 89 -1.14 8.43 -15.54
CA GLU A 89 -0.85 9.77 -16.07
C GLU A 89 -2.08 10.49 -16.65
N ASN A 90 -3.00 9.75 -17.24
CA ASN A 90 -4.19 10.31 -17.87
C ASN A 90 -5.39 10.46 -16.91
N TYR A 91 -5.32 9.84 -15.73
CA TYR A 91 -6.39 9.92 -14.74
C TYR A 91 -6.46 11.30 -14.12
N ARG A 92 -7.66 11.91 -14.11
CA ARG A 92 -7.87 13.27 -13.57
C ARG A 92 -7.96 13.33 -12.05
N GLY A 93 -8.15 12.20 -11.40
CA GLY A 93 -8.22 12.08 -9.95
C GLY A 93 -6.86 11.81 -9.31
N LEU A 94 -6.88 11.52 -8.01
CA LEU A 94 -5.69 11.10 -7.27
C LEU A 94 -5.49 9.59 -7.41
N VAL A 95 -4.28 9.20 -7.79
CA VAL A 95 -3.84 7.80 -7.77
C VAL A 95 -2.74 7.63 -6.75
N ILE A 96 -2.88 6.63 -5.90
CA ILE A 96 -1.90 6.26 -4.89
C ILE A 96 -1.45 4.83 -5.20
N LEU A 97 -0.15 4.61 -5.37
CA LEU A 97 0.43 3.28 -5.46
C LEU A 97 1.17 2.92 -4.18
N SER A 98 0.91 1.74 -3.68
CA SER A 98 1.58 1.17 -2.51
C SER A 98 2.46 -0.02 -2.91
N THR A 99 3.69 -0.03 -2.45
CA THR A 99 4.62 -1.16 -2.65
C THR A 99 5.43 -1.43 -1.39
N ASN A 100 5.83 -2.68 -1.21
CA ASN A 100 6.74 -3.10 -0.15
C ASN A 100 8.22 -3.12 -0.61
N PHE A 101 8.47 -3.02 -1.93
CA PHE A 101 9.81 -3.13 -2.52
C PHE A 101 10.30 -1.79 -3.08
N LYS A 102 10.96 -1.00 -2.25
CA LYS A 102 11.58 0.27 -2.69
C LYS A 102 12.66 0.07 -3.74
N SER A 103 13.41 -1.04 -3.70
CA SER A 103 14.53 -1.34 -4.60
C SER A 103 14.09 -1.67 -6.04
N ASN A 104 12.83 -1.99 -6.26
CA ASN A 104 12.30 -2.39 -7.58
C ASN A 104 11.68 -1.23 -8.36
N ILE A 105 11.58 -0.06 -7.72
CA ILE A 105 11.09 1.15 -8.40
C ILE A 105 12.26 1.73 -9.19
N ASP A 106 12.26 1.53 -10.50
CA ASP A 106 13.26 2.19 -11.34
C ASP A 106 13.04 3.71 -11.41
N GLU A 107 14.09 4.42 -11.77
CA GLU A 107 14.07 5.89 -11.85
C GLU A 107 13.05 6.41 -12.87
N ALA A 108 12.86 5.71 -13.98
CA ALA A 108 11.89 6.08 -15.02
C ALA A 108 10.44 5.97 -14.50
N PHE A 109 10.20 5.02 -13.61
CA PHE A 109 8.93 4.87 -12.93
C PHE A 109 8.72 5.97 -11.88
N ALA A 110 9.74 6.20 -11.03
CA ALA A 110 9.67 7.19 -9.97
C ALA A 110 9.37 8.61 -10.49
N ARG A 111 9.89 8.98 -11.65
CA ARG A 111 9.68 10.29 -12.29
C ARG A 111 8.23 10.56 -12.70
N ARG A 112 7.38 9.54 -12.75
CA ARG A 112 5.96 9.69 -13.13
C ARG A 112 5.07 10.03 -11.95
N PHE A 113 5.58 9.91 -10.72
CA PHE A 113 4.87 10.27 -9.50
C PHE A 113 5.34 11.60 -8.96
N GLN A 114 4.39 12.45 -8.61
CA GLN A 114 4.64 13.78 -8.08
C GLN A 114 5.24 13.73 -6.67
N VAL A 115 4.86 12.74 -5.89
CA VAL A 115 5.27 12.59 -4.48
C VAL A 115 5.54 11.12 -4.16
N MET A 116 6.61 10.86 -3.43
CA MET A 116 6.92 9.55 -2.85
C MET A 116 7.00 9.68 -1.34
N VAL A 117 6.16 8.94 -0.63
CA VAL A 117 6.09 8.95 0.84
C VAL A 117 6.67 7.64 1.39
N PRO A 118 7.82 7.68 2.06
CA PRO A 118 8.39 6.49 2.67
C PRO A 118 7.69 6.18 4.00
N PHE A 119 7.12 4.99 4.12
CA PHE A 119 6.61 4.45 5.37
C PHE A 119 7.72 3.63 6.02
N ARG A 120 8.33 4.18 7.06
CA ARG A 120 9.38 3.52 7.84
C ARG A 120 8.78 2.71 8.98
N MET A 121 9.56 1.78 9.52
CA MET A 121 9.23 1.16 10.81
C MET A 121 9.19 2.27 11.87
N PRO A 122 8.22 2.22 12.79
CA PRO A 122 8.14 3.22 13.84
C PRO A 122 9.33 3.09 14.80
N GLU A 123 9.85 4.24 15.21
CA GLU A 123 10.88 4.36 16.24
C GLU A 123 10.31 3.94 17.62
N PRO A 124 11.14 3.58 18.63
CA PRO A 124 10.69 3.12 19.93
C PRO A 124 9.62 4.02 20.58
N GLU A 125 9.82 5.33 20.56
CA GLU A 125 8.85 6.29 21.11
C GLU A 125 7.52 6.29 20.33
N GLN A 126 7.56 6.09 19.02
CA GLN A 126 6.35 5.96 18.20
C GLN A 126 5.64 4.64 18.48
N ARG A 127 6.39 3.53 18.66
CA ARG A 127 5.83 2.23 19.06
C ARG A 127 5.16 2.30 20.42
N LYS A 128 5.80 2.96 21.38
CA LYS A 128 5.23 3.19 22.71
C LYS A 128 3.89 3.92 22.63
N ARG A 129 3.83 4.99 21.85
CA ARG A 129 2.58 5.72 21.63
C ARG A 129 1.51 4.83 20.98
N LEU A 130 1.87 4.04 19.96
CA LEU A 130 0.96 3.10 19.31
C LEU A 130 0.40 2.07 20.29
N TRP A 131 1.22 1.54 21.23
CA TRP A 131 0.74 0.64 22.27
C TRP A 131 -0.34 1.31 23.12
N TYR A 132 -0.05 2.52 23.64
CA TYR A 132 -1.00 3.26 24.48
C TYR A 132 -2.28 3.63 23.74
N ASP A 133 -2.18 4.10 22.49
CA ASP A 133 -3.32 4.52 21.68
C ASP A 133 -4.20 3.33 21.22
N THR A 134 -3.61 2.12 21.16
CA THR A 134 -4.33 0.92 20.70
C THR A 134 -5.09 0.22 21.83
N PHE A 135 -4.59 0.28 23.06
CA PHE A 135 -5.34 -0.27 24.19
C PHE A 135 -6.59 0.58 24.48
N SER A 136 -7.73 -0.10 24.65
CA SER A 136 -8.94 0.56 25.15
C SER A 136 -8.71 1.11 26.55
N SER A 137 -9.34 2.24 26.86
CA SER A 137 -9.30 2.83 28.23
C SER A 137 -9.83 1.90 29.34
N SER A 138 -10.51 0.83 28.97
CA SER A 138 -11.02 -0.21 29.91
C SER A 138 -10.02 -1.33 30.15
N VAL A 139 -8.92 -1.41 29.41
CA VAL A 139 -7.90 -2.45 29.58
C VAL A 139 -6.97 -2.07 30.73
N ILE A 140 -6.82 -2.97 31.70
CA ILE A 140 -5.89 -2.84 32.80
C ILE A 140 -4.71 -3.77 32.50
N LEU A 141 -3.55 -3.17 32.25
CA LEU A 141 -2.31 -3.93 32.07
C LEU A 141 -1.84 -4.51 33.43
N GLU A 142 -1.33 -5.74 33.40
CA GLU A 142 -0.68 -6.32 34.56
C GLU A 142 0.57 -5.52 34.95
N LYS A 143 0.92 -5.56 36.24
CA LYS A 143 2.00 -4.71 36.79
C LYS A 143 3.40 -5.02 36.26
N ASP A 144 3.60 -6.19 35.72
CA ASP A 144 4.85 -6.68 35.13
C ASP A 144 5.00 -6.36 33.67
N ILE A 145 3.94 -5.80 33.03
CA ILE A 145 4.00 -5.36 31.63
C ILE A 145 4.61 -3.96 31.55
N ASP A 146 5.84 -3.89 31.03
CA ASP A 146 6.54 -2.64 30.75
C ASP A 146 6.50 -2.32 29.24
N LEU A 147 5.61 -1.40 28.85
CA LEU A 147 5.48 -0.97 27.46
C LEU A 147 6.72 -0.20 26.94
N ASN A 148 7.54 0.37 27.84
CA ASN A 148 8.80 0.99 27.43
C ASN A 148 9.78 -0.10 26.97
N PHE A 149 9.98 -1.12 27.81
CA PHE A 149 10.82 -2.26 27.49
C PHE A 149 10.36 -2.94 26.19
N ILE A 150 9.06 -3.23 26.06
CA ILE A 150 8.49 -3.86 24.85
C ILE A 150 8.74 -2.99 23.62
N SER A 151 8.61 -1.67 23.73
CA SER A 151 8.81 -0.76 22.62
C SER A 151 10.26 -0.63 22.18
N GLU A 152 11.21 -0.77 23.10
CA GLU A 152 12.65 -0.75 22.80
C GLU A 152 13.11 -2.08 22.21
N GLU A 153 12.72 -3.19 22.82
CA GLU A 153 13.21 -4.53 22.49
C GLU A 153 12.61 -5.09 21.20
N TYR A 154 11.32 -4.83 20.95
CA TYR A 154 10.61 -5.44 19.81
C TYR A 154 10.33 -4.42 18.70
N GLU A 155 11.00 -4.58 17.56
CA GLU A 155 10.83 -3.76 16.37
C GLU A 155 9.57 -4.18 15.60
N LEU A 156 8.40 -3.72 16.07
CA LEU A 156 7.09 -4.06 15.51
C LEU A 156 6.52 -2.93 14.64
N SER A 157 5.83 -3.32 13.56
CA SER A 157 5.03 -2.38 12.77
C SER A 157 3.76 -1.98 13.52
N GLY A 158 3.14 -0.87 13.15
CA GLY A 158 1.86 -0.45 13.75
C GLY A 158 0.76 -1.51 13.61
N GLY A 159 0.66 -2.17 12.45
CA GLY A 159 -0.29 -3.27 12.26
C GLY A 159 0.00 -4.49 13.14
N SER A 160 1.28 -4.80 13.37
CA SER A 160 1.66 -5.87 14.28
C SER A 160 1.28 -5.56 15.72
N ILE A 161 1.46 -4.32 16.16
CA ILE A 161 1.04 -3.86 17.49
C ILE A 161 -0.48 -4.01 17.65
N VAL A 162 -1.25 -3.52 16.68
CA VAL A 162 -2.72 -3.66 16.70
C VAL A 162 -3.15 -5.12 16.78
N ASN A 163 -2.53 -6.01 15.99
CA ASN A 163 -2.83 -7.43 16.02
C ASN A 163 -2.54 -8.07 17.39
N VAL A 164 -1.40 -7.72 18.02
CA VAL A 164 -1.07 -8.23 19.37
C VAL A 164 -2.12 -7.77 20.37
N VAL A 165 -2.49 -6.49 20.36
CA VAL A 165 -3.51 -5.97 21.28
C VAL A 165 -4.85 -6.67 21.07
N GLN A 166 -5.29 -6.85 19.82
CA GLN A 166 -6.54 -7.58 19.51
C GLN A 166 -6.52 -9.04 19.96
N TYR A 167 -5.34 -9.66 19.94
CA TYR A 167 -5.20 -11.05 20.39
C TYR A 167 -5.27 -11.17 21.94
N CYS A 168 -4.80 -10.14 22.66
CA CYS A 168 -4.75 -10.12 24.12
C CYS A 168 -6.02 -9.53 24.78
N SER A 169 -6.94 -8.96 24.00
CA SER A 169 -8.19 -8.32 24.47
C SER A 169 -9.38 -9.24 24.28
#